data_8499b5fd6c23475d1e616337977229ca
#
_entry.id   8499b5fd6c23475d1e616337977229ca
#
_cell.length_a   1.000
_cell.length_b   1.000
_cell.length_c   1.000
_cell.angle_alpha   90.00
_cell.angle_beta   90.00
_cell.angle_gamma   90.00
#
_symmetry.space_group_name_H-M   'P 1'
#
loop_
_entity.id
_entity.type
_entity.pdbx_description
1 polymer ?
#
loop_
_entity_poly.entity_id
_entity_poly.type
_entity_poly.pdbx_seq_one_letter_code
_entity_poly.pdbx_strand_id
1 'polypeptide(L)'
;LRYQRQVLENLRLLEAIEQELSTAQTELAALINAPIGQSITLVEPEFALDRDALAVPVATMEEVAMTANADVREQHYNARIAREETRKTLARLFPSLNFSYGVNYDTDSYLVNRQWNEAGVQLSFNLFNLLTGPTQLKLADAGVALADQRRISTQMAVLAQVHLARQQLANAQHQFERADAIWQIDHRISEHMGNREATQVQSKLDRVANQTTTILSLLRRYQALAQAQTAEARLQATLGVEPVIGSVTETSLDELTNTLAASHGGWQLLAARADQGQKQ
;
A
#
# COMPACT_ATOMS: atom_id res chain seq x y z
N LEU A 1 -44.04 23.49 -12.59
CA LEU A 1 -43.79 22.05 -12.64
C LEU A 1 -42.38 21.72 -13.12
N ARG A 2 -41.86 22.24 -14.25
CA ARG A 2 -40.45 21.98 -14.69
C ARG A 2 -39.40 22.49 -13.70
N TYR A 3 -39.62 23.70 -13.18
CA TYR A 3 -38.75 24.29 -12.14
C TYR A 3 -38.75 23.44 -10.84
N GLN A 4 -39.91 23.05 -10.36
CA GLN A 4 -40.01 22.23 -9.18
C GLN A 4 -39.30 20.87 -9.33
N ARG A 5 -39.43 20.24 -10.49
CA ARG A 5 -38.72 19.00 -10.82
C ARG A 5 -37.20 19.21 -10.77
N GLN A 6 -36.69 20.27 -11.39
CA GLN A 6 -35.25 20.59 -11.43
C GLN A 6 -34.71 20.84 -10.02
N VAL A 7 -35.45 21.57 -9.20
CA VAL A 7 -35.05 21.81 -7.79
C VAL A 7 -35.00 20.51 -7.00
N LEU A 8 -35.99 19.62 -7.15
CA LEU A 8 -36.02 18.33 -6.47
C LEU A 8 -34.88 17.40 -6.96
N GLU A 9 -34.55 17.40 -8.24
CA GLU A 9 -33.41 16.66 -8.76
C GLU A 9 -32.07 17.17 -8.20
N ASN A 10 -31.91 18.50 -8.11
CA ASN A 10 -30.74 19.11 -7.50
C ASN A 10 -30.64 18.80 -5.99
N LEU A 11 -31.78 18.85 -5.26
CA LEU A 11 -31.83 18.51 -3.86
C LEU A 11 -31.40 17.06 -3.62
N ARG A 12 -31.96 16.11 -4.37
CA ARG A 12 -31.58 14.71 -4.32
C ARG A 12 -30.07 14.50 -4.56
N LEU A 13 -29.49 15.24 -5.48
CA LEU A 13 -28.07 15.16 -5.77
C LEU A 13 -27.23 15.69 -4.60
N LEU A 14 -27.63 16.81 -3.98
CA LEU A 14 -26.95 17.37 -2.83
C LEU A 14 -27.04 16.44 -1.61
N GLU A 15 -28.19 15.80 -1.38
CA GLU A 15 -28.36 14.79 -0.33
C GLU A 15 -27.43 13.58 -0.55
N ALA A 16 -27.27 13.12 -1.79
CA ALA A 16 -26.34 12.03 -2.12
C ALA A 16 -24.88 12.42 -1.84
N ILE A 17 -24.48 13.65 -2.17
CA ILE A 17 -23.15 14.17 -1.88
C ILE A 17 -22.93 14.31 -0.35
N GLU A 18 -23.93 14.81 0.39
CA GLU A 18 -23.85 14.92 1.85
C GLU A 18 -23.68 13.55 2.51
N GLN A 19 -24.40 12.53 2.04
CA GLN A 19 -24.24 11.17 2.50
C GLN A 19 -22.84 10.61 2.21
N GLU A 20 -22.32 10.82 1.01
CA GLU A 20 -20.96 10.40 0.62
C GLU A 20 -19.90 11.06 1.51
N LEU A 21 -20.01 12.38 1.74
CA LEU A 21 -19.12 13.11 2.63
C LEU A 21 -19.17 12.62 4.07
N SER A 22 -20.39 12.34 4.60
CA SER A 22 -20.56 11.80 5.96
C SER A 22 -19.91 10.43 6.10
N THR A 23 -20.05 9.57 5.09
CA THR A 23 -19.37 8.26 5.04
C THR A 23 -17.86 8.42 5.02
N ALA A 24 -17.34 9.27 4.13
CA ALA A 24 -15.91 9.53 4.01
C ALA A 24 -15.30 10.13 5.30
N GLN A 25 -16.03 11.02 6.00
CA GLN A 25 -15.60 11.55 7.30
C GLN A 25 -15.49 10.45 8.35
N THR A 26 -16.45 9.51 8.37
CA THR A 26 -16.44 8.38 9.31
C THR A 26 -15.26 7.44 9.03
N GLU A 27 -15.00 7.14 7.75
CA GLU A 27 -13.86 6.33 7.32
C GLU A 27 -12.53 7.02 7.66
N LEU A 28 -12.41 8.33 7.43
CA LEU A 28 -11.23 9.09 7.80
C LEU A 28 -11.01 9.07 9.31
N ALA A 29 -12.08 9.30 10.12
CA ALA A 29 -11.98 9.24 11.57
C ALA A 29 -11.48 7.87 12.05
N ALA A 30 -11.96 6.77 11.44
CA ALA A 30 -11.49 5.42 11.73
C ALA A 30 -10.01 5.22 11.36
N LEU A 31 -9.56 5.73 10.22
CA LEU A 31 -8.17 5.61 9.76
C LEU A 31 -7.18 6.38 10.66
N ILE A 32 -7.56 7.58 11.13
CA ILE A 32 -6.70 8.40 12.01
C ILE A 32 -6.94 8.14 13.50
N ASN A 33 -7.76 7.13 13.83
CA ASN A 33 -8.16 6.80 15.21
C ASN A 33 -8.75 7.99 15.97
N ALA A 34 -9.50 8.85 15.29
CA ALA A 34 -10.21 9.96 15.90
C ALA A 34 -11.58 9.52 16.43
N PRO A 35 -12.15 10.19 17.46
CA PRO A 35 -13.49 9.87 17.94
C PRO A 35 -14.53 10.05 16.83
N ILE A 36 -15.32 9.00 16.59
CA ILE A 36 -16.37 9.00 15.57
C ILE A 36 -17.44 10.03 15.96
N GLY A 37 -17.84 10.88 15.00
CA GLY A 37 -18.86 11.92 15.21
C GLY A 37 -18.33 13.28 15.61
N GLN A 38 -17.01 13.46 15.77
CA GLN A 38 -16.41 14.79 15.87
C GLN A 38 -16.29 15.44 14.49
N SER A 39 -16.55 16.76 14.43
CA SER A 39 -16.31 17.52 13.21
C SER A 39 -14.79 17.65 12.98
N ILE A 40 -14.32 17.13 11.87
CA ILE A 40 -12.92 17.26 11.43
C ILE A 40 -12.87 18.44 10.46
N THR A 41 -12.05 19.44 10.77
CA THR A 41 -11.80 20.55 9.85
C THR A 41 -10.70 20.15 8.89
N LEU A 42 -11.05 20.02 7.61
CA LEU A 42 -10.09 19.70 6.54
C LEU A 42 -9.49 21.01 5.99
N VAL A 43 -8.19 20.99 5.79
CA VAL A 43 -7.49 22.06 5.06
C VAL A 43 -7.51 21.70 3.59
N GLU A 44 -7.87 22.66 2.73
CA GLU A 44 -7.88 22.45 1.29
C GLU A 44 -6.44 22.15 0.81
N PRO A 45 -6.21 21.03 0.10
CA PRO A 45 -4.89 20.69 -0.38
C PRO A 45 -4.45 21.62 -1.50
N GLU A 46 -3.16 21.91 -1.58
CA GLU A 46 -2.60 22.54 -2.77
C GLU A 46 -2.79 21.62 -3.98
N PHE A 47 -3.34 22.19 -5.08
CA PHE A 47 -3.58 21.43 -6.33
C PHE A 47 -2.29 21.30 -7.14
N ALA A 48 -1.27 20.73 -6.55
CA ALA A 48 -0.04 20.36 -7.25
C ALA A 48 -0.03 18.87 -7.56
N LEU A 49 -0.12 18.49 -8.83
CA LEU A 49 0.21 17.15 -9.27
C LEU A 49 1.72 17.03 -9.39
N ASP A 50 2.30 16.06 -8.70
CA ASP A 50 3.69 15.71 -8.90
C ASP A 50 3.82 14.99 -10.26
N ARG A 51 4.50 15.62 -11.20
CA ARG A 51 4.79 15.07 -12.54
C ARG A 51 6.12 14.31 -12.57
N ASP A 52 6.93 14.41 -11.54
CA ASP A 52 8.27 13.83 -11.48
C ASP A 52 8.20 12.30 -11.51
N ALA A 53 7.12 11.72 -10.98
CA ALA A 53 6.89 10.28 -11.04
C ALA A 53 6.89 9.71 -12.46
N LEU A 54 6.28 10.40 -13.42
CA LEU A 54 6.23 9.96 -14.83
C LEU A 54 7.51 10.27 -15.61
N ALA A 55 8.35 11.17 -15.11
CA ALA A 55 9.65 11.48 -15.70
C ALA A 55 10.69 10.36 -15.46
N VAL A 56 10.48 9.51 -14.44
CA VAL A 56 11.37 8.37 -14.17
C VAL A 56 11.25 7.33 -15.30
N PRO A 57 12.38 6.87 -15.87
CA PRO A 57 12.38 5.81 -16.88
C PRO A 57 11.79 4.50 -16.35
N VAL A 58 11.02 3.80 -17.19
CA VAL A 58 10.36 2.53 -16.79
C VAL A 58 11.38 1.48 -16.37
N ALA A 59 12.51 1.38 -17.06
CA ALA A 59 13.59 0.45 -16.72
C ALA A 59 14.12 0.64 -15.28
N THR A 60 14.24 1.89 -14.83
CA THR A 60 14.63 2.19 -13.44
C THR A 60 13.54 1.79 -12.46
N MET A 61 12.26 2.01 -12.80
CA MET A 61 11.14 1.56 -11.98
C MET A 61 11.13 0.03 -11.83
N GLU A 62 11.36 -0.69 -12.91
CA GLU A 62 11.46 -2.16 -12.91
C GLU A 62 12.60 -2.65 -12.00
N GLU A 63 13.79 -2.05 -12.10
CA GLU A 63 14.94 -2.39 -11.27
C GLU A 63 14.66 -2.15 -9.78
N VAL A 64 14.07 -1.00 -9.45
CA VAL A 64 13.69 -0.67 -8.07
C VAL A 64 12.65 -1.67 -7.56
N ALA A 65 11.60 -1.97 -8.33
CA ALA A 65 10.59 -2.93 -7.94
C ALA A 65 11.17 -4.33 -7.70
N MET A 66 12.10 -4.79 -8.54
CA MET A 66 12.75 -6.09 -8.37
C MET A 66 13.59 -6.20 -7.10
N THR A 67 14.07 -5.08 -6.56
CA THR A 67 14.91 -5.05 -5.36
C THR A 67 14.15 -4.66 -4.08
N ALA A 68 13.17 -3.77 -4.19
CA ALA A 68 12.49 -3.16 -3.05
C ALA A 68 11.08 -3.71 -2.80
N ASN A 69 10.38 -4.22 -3.84
CA ASN A 69 9.01 -4.71 -3.68
C ASN A 69 8.91 -5.83 -2.64
N ALA A 70 7.93 -5.73 -1.74
CA ALA A 70 7.75 -6.64 -0.62
C ALA A 70 7.45 -8.08 -1.06
N ASP A 71 6.59 -8.25 -2.08
CA ASP A 71 6.19 -9.58 -2.58
C ASP A 71 7.38 -10.32 -3.22
N VAL A 72 8.22 -9.58 -3.98
CA VAL A 72 9.44 -10.15 -4.58
C VAL A 72 10.41 -10.60 -3.50
N ARG A 73 10.60 -9.78 -2.46
CA ARG A 73 11.46 -10.12 -1.32
C ARG A 73 10.92 -11.30 -0.54
N GLU A 74 9.61 -11.35 -0.30
CA GLU A 74 8.97 -12.48 0.37
C GLU A 74 9.23 -13.78 -0.40
N GLN A 75 8.98 -13.83 -1.71
CA GLN A 75 9.21 -15.03 -2.50
C GLN A 75 10.69 -15.42 -2.58
N HIS A 76 11.60 -14.45 -2.52
CA HIS A 76 13.03 -14.75 -2.39
C HIS A 76 13.34 -15.48 -1.08
N TYR A 77 12.79 -15.03 0.05
CA TYR A 77 12.95 -15.71 1.33
C TYR A 77 12.24 -17.06 1.36
N ASN A 78 11.05 -17.19 0.77
CA ASN A 78 10.33 -18.46 0.66
C ASN A 78 11.13 -19.51 -0.11
N ALA A 79 11.81 -19.14 -1.19
CA ALA A 79 12.71 -20.02 -1.91
C ALA A 79 13.92 -20.46 -1.07
N ARG A 80 14.48 -19.57 -0.23
CA ARG A 80 15.53 -19.93 0.72
C ARG A 80 15.02 -20.88 1.80
N ILE A 81 13.85 -20.64 2.35
CA ILE A 81 13.20 -21.52 3.35
C ILE A 81 13.00 -22.92 2.77
N ALA A 82 12.50 -23.02 1.53
CA ALA A 82 12.31 -24.31 0.87
C ALA A 82 13.63 -25.11 0.75
N ARG A 83 14.74 -24.44 0.44
CA ARG A 83 16.08 -25.08 0.41
C ARG A 83 16.55 -25.54 1.79
N GLU A 84 16.32 -24.76 2.84
CA GLU A 84 16.65 -25.15 4.21
C GLU A 84 15.75 -26.30 4.70
N GLU A 85 14.48 -26.37 4.28
CA GLU A 85 13.60 -27.50 4.57
C GLU A 85 14.09 -28.80 3.89
N THR A 86 14.68 -28.74 2.71
CA THR A 86 15.35 -29.89 2.09
C THR A 86 16.53 -30.36 2.93
N ARG A 87 17.39 -29.44 3.40
CA ARG A 87 18.50 -29.76 4.30
C ARG A 87 18.03 -30.37 5.62
N LYS A 88 16.97 -29.84 6.20
CA LYS A 88 16.34 -30.35 7.41
C LYS A 88 15.76 -31.77 7.18
N THR A 89 15.14 -32.01 6.03
CA THR A 89 14.65 -33.32 5.64
C THR A 89 15.80 -34.33 5.54
N LEU A 90 16.90 -33.93 4.92
CA LEU A 90 18.12 -34.75 4.87
C LEU A 90 18.67 -35.04 6.27
N ALA A 91 18.75 -34.04 7.15
CA ALA A 91 19.25 -34.19 8.51
C ALA A 91 18.38 -35.17 9.36
N ARG A 92 17.06 -35.22 9.12
CA ARG A 92 16.15 -36.15 9.78
C ARG A 92 16.37 -37.62 9.40
N LEU A 93 17.09 -37.91 8.31
CA LEU A 93 17.46 -39.27 7.92
C LEU A 93 18.60 -39.81 8.78
N PHE A 94 19.33 -38.97 9.47
CA PHE A 94 20.40 -39.38 10.38
C PHE A 94 19.84 -39.64 11.80
N PRO A 95 20.56 -40.47 12.60
CA PRO A 95 20.21 -40.68 14.01
C PRO A 95 20.17 -39.37 14.80
N SER A 96 19.15 -39.20 15.63
CA SER A 96 19.10 -38.06 16.55
C SER A 96 19.87 -38.37 17.83
N LEU A 97 20.70 -37.44 18.26
CA LEU A 97 21.45 -37.50 19.48
C LEU A 97 20.89 -36.44 20.45
N ASN A 98 20.38 -36.89 21.57
CA ASN A 98 19.82 -36.04 22.61
C ASN A 98 20.70 -36.10 23.87
N PHE A 99 21.15 -34.95 24.32
CA PHE A 99 21.88 -34.80 25.60
C PHE A 99 20.91 -34.22 26.63
N SER A 100 20.79 -34.88 27.77
CA SER A 100 20.00 -34.40 28.88
C SER A 100 20.91 -34.23 30.09
N TYR A 101 20.73 -33.12 30.80
CA TYR A 101 21.34 -32.88 32.09
C TYR A 101 20.28 -32.34 33.04
N GLY A 102 20.10 -33.01 34.16
CA GLY A 102 19.13 -32.64 35.17
C GLY A 102 19.80 -32.52 36.56
N VAL A 103 19.35 -31.56 37.31
CA VAL A 103 19.65 -31.43 38.74
C VAL A 103 18.37 -31.74 39.47
N ASN A 104 18.39 -32.82 40.23
CA ASN A 104 17.23 -33.31 40.97
C ASN A 104 17.42 -33.10 42.47
N TYR A 105 16.34 -32.66 43.12
CA TYR A 105 16.28 -32.53 44.56
C TYR A 105 14.99 -33.18 45.05
N ASP A 106 15.14 -34.05 46.08
CA ASP A 106 14.00 -34.72 46.67
C ASP A 106 13.95 -34.39 48.18
N THR A 107 12.75 -34.21 48.68
CA THR A 107 12.48 -33.94 50.11
C THR A 107 12.29 -35.20 50.93
N ASP A 108 12.32 -36.38 50.29
CA ASP A 108 12.16 -37.65 50.99
C ASP A 108 13.34 -37.90 51.99
N SER A 109 12.99 -38.15 53.24
CA SER A 109 13.95 -38.37 54.33
C SER A 109 14.64 -39.75 54.31
N TYR A 110 14.12 -40.68 53.50
CA TYR A 110 14.68 -42.03 53.36
C TYR A 110 15.77 -42.14 52.32
N LEU A 111 15.97 -41.09 51.49
CA LEU A 111 17.05 -41.06 50.50
C LEU A 111 18.40 -40.74 51.15
N VAL A 112 19.43 -41.53 50.79
CA VAL A 112 20.80 -41.30 51.24
C VAL A 112 21.37 -39.96 50.74
N ASN A 113 21.04 -39.63 49.50
CA ASN A 113 21.37 -38.33 48.89
C ASN A 113 20.09 -37.66 48.39
N ARG A 114 19.79 -36.47 48.93
CA ARG A 114 18.61 -35.69 48.54
C ARG A 114 18.83 -34.83 47.29
N GLN A 115 20.05 -34.76 46.85
CA GLN A 115 20.43 -34.02 45.68
C GLN A 115 21.35 -34.83 44.79
N TRP A 116 20.99 -34.98 43.51
CA TRP A 116 21.85 -35.66 42.56
C TRP A 116 21.77 -35.01 41.18
N ASN A 117 22.85 -35.18 40.44
CA ASN A 117 22.92 -34.73 39.05
C ASN A 117 22.77 -35.95 38.14
N GLU A 118 21.98 -35.80 37.10
CA GLU A 118 21.76 -36.84 36.10
C GLU A 118 22.24 -36.31 34.74
N ALA A 119 23.08 -37.08 34.08
CA ALA A 119 23.52 -36.81 32.73
C ALA A 119 23.17 -38.01 31.84
N GLY A 120 22.47 -37.77 30.75
CA GLY A 120 22.04 -38.80 29.82
C GLY A 120 22.41 -38.46 28.41
N VAL A 121 22.74 -39.48 27.62
CA VAL A 121 22.91 -39.41 26.16
C VAL A 121 22.01 -40.46 25.54
N GLN A 122 21.07 -40.01 24.69
CA GLN A 122 20.16 -40.92 24.03
C GLN A 122 20.35 -40.81 22.51
N LEU A 123 20.65 -41.94 21.88
CA LEU A 123 20.68 -42.07 20.41
C LEU A 123 19.37 -42.71 19.95
N SER A 124 18.63 -42.02 19.07
CA SER A 124 17.40 -42.56 18.51
C SER A 124 17.50 -42.59 16.98
N PHE A 125 17.13 -43.71 16.39
CA PHE A 125 17.14 -43.92 14.94
C PHE A 125 15.86 -44.63 14.47
N ASN A 126 15.18 -44.02 13.48
CA ASN A 126 13.99 -44.61 12.88
C ASN A 126 14.36 -45.33 11.56
N LEU A 127 14.36 -46.65 11.61
CA LEU A 127 14.69 -47.51 10.45
C LEU A 127 13.75 -47.28 9.25
N PHE A 128 12.48 -46.90 9.48
CA PHE A 128 11.55 -46.59 8.39
C PHE A 128 11.97 -45.36 7.59
N ASN A 129 12.75 -44.47 8.16
CA ASN A 129 13.29 -43.33 7.44
C ASN A 129 14.23 -43.73 6.31
N LEU A 130 14.90 -44.87 6.41
CA LEU A 130 15.73 -45.44 5.32
C LEU A 130 14.90 -45.80 4.09
N LEU A 131 13.70 -46.35 4.31
CA LEU A 131 12.80 -46.76 3.21
C LEU A 131 12.08 -45.56 2.59
N THR A 132 11.65 -44.60 3.42
CA THR A 132 10.89 -43.43 2.97
C THR A 132 11.78 -42.25 2.58
N GLY A 133 13.05 -42.26 2.97
CA GLY A 133 14.00 -41.16 2.77
C GLY A 133 14.13 -40.69 1.33
N PRO A 134 14.31 -41.58 0.33
CA PRO A 134 14.40 -41.13 -1.06
C PRO A 134 13.13 -40.43 -1.55
N THR A 135 11.96 -40.87 -1.10
CA THR A 135 10.67 -40.22 -1.44
C THR A 135 10.50 -38.88 -0.76
N GLN A 136 10.91 -38.77 0.52
CA GLN A 136 10.89 -37.51 1.26
C GLN A 136 11.83 -36.48 0.65
N LEU A 137 13.02 -36.87 0.20
CA LEU A 137 13.95 -35.98 -0.48
C LEU A 137 13.39 -35.51 -1.82
N LYS A 138 12.82 -36.42 -2.65
CA LYS A 138 12.17 -36.02 -3.91
C LYS A 138 11.02 -35.04 -3.67
N LEU A 139 10.23 -35.23 -2.61
CA LEU A 139 9.16 -34.29 -2.24
C LEU A 139 9.72 -32.91 -1.84
N ALA A 140 10.80 -32.89 -1.05
CA ALA A 140 11.46 -31.65 -0.65
C ALA A 140 12.07 -30.90 -1.85
N ASP A 141 12.72 -31.61 -2.77
CA ASP A 141 13.28 -31.05 -4.01
C ASP A 141 12.17 -30.51 -4.93
N ALA A 142 11.03 -31.20 -5.03
CA ALA A 142 9.86 -30.70 -5.75
C ALA A 142 9.31 -29.42 -5.09
N GLY A 143 9.37 -29.31 -3.75
CA GLY A 143 9.05 -28.11 -2.99
C GLY A 143 9.95 -26.92 -3.34
N VAL A 144 11.26 -27.14 -3.48
CA VAL A 144 12.21 -26.11 -3.94
C VAL A 144 11.88 -25.66 -5.36
N ALA A 145 11.66 -26.61 -6.29
CA ALA A 145 11.29 -26.27 -7.66
C ALA A 145 10.00 -25.44 -7.73
N LEU A 146 8.99 -25.81 -6.93
CA LEU A 146 7.75 -25.03 -6.83
C LEU A 146 7.98 -23.62 -6.28
N ALA A 147 8.80 -23.46 -5.24
CA ALA A 147 9.13 -22.16 -4.65
C ALA A 147 9.89 -21.28 -5.63
N ASP A 148 10.85 -21.84 -6.40
CA ASP A 148 11.56 -21.09 -7.44
C ASP A 148 10.62 -20.69 -8.58
N GLN A 149 9.67 -21.54 -8.98
CA GLN A 149 8.68 -21.20 -10.00
C GLN A 149 7.73 -20.09 -9.53
N ARG A 150 7.29 -20.14 -8.27
CA ARG A 150 6.48 -19.06 -7.66
C ARG A 150 7.24 -17.74 -7.63
N ARG A 151 8.51 -17.76 -7.28
CA ARG A 151 9.37 -16.58 -7.28
C ARG A 151 9.43 -15.94 -8.67
N ILE A 152 9.67 -16.72 -9.73
CA ILE A 152 9.69 -16.22 -11.11
C ILE A 152 8.32 -15.64 -11.51
N SER A 153 7.23 -16.35 -11.19
CA SER A 153 5.86 -15.89 -11.48
C SER A 153 5.54 -14.57 -10.79
N THR A 154 5.91 -14.40 -9.51
CA THR A 154 5.72 -13.15 -8.78
C THR A 154 6.55 -12.02 -9.38
N GLN A 155 7.80 -12.26 -9.76
CA GLN A 155 8.63 -11.26 -10.42
C GLN A 155 7.97 -10.74 -11.71
N MET A 156 7.46 -11.65 -12.55
CA MET A 156 6.74 -11.26 -13.77
C MET A 156 5.46 -10.49 -13.48
N ALA A 157 4.71 -10.90 -12.45
CA ALA A 157 3.50 -10.20 -12.03
C ALA A 157 3.79 -8.78 -11.55
N VAL A 158 4.85 -8.60 -10.75
CA VAL A 158 5.26 -7.27 -10.26
C VAL A 158 5.72 -6.37 -11.40
N LEU A 159 6.49 -6.88 -12.38
CA LEU A 159 6.85 -6.12 -13.58
C LEU A 159 5.60 -5.64 -14.33
N ALA A 160 4.62 -6.52 -14.54
CA ALA A 160 3.36 -6.14 -15.16
C ALA A 160 2.59 -5.08 -14.34
N GLN A 161 2.59 -5.20 -13.00
CA GLN A 161 1.96 -4.23 -12.11
C GLN A 161 2.62 -2.84 -12.18
N VAL A 162 3.96 -2.75 -12.32
CA VAL A 162 4.67 -1.49 -12.52
C VAL A 162 4.18 -0.78 -13.76
N HIS A 163 4.09 -1.48 -14.89
CA HIS A 163 3.58 -0.90 -16.14
C HIS A 163 2.12 -0.44 -16.02
N LEU A 164 1.26 -1.28 -15.40
CA LEU A 164 -0.15 -0.94 -15.19
C LEU A 164 -0.31 0.26 -14.26
N ALA A 165 0.40 0.29 -13.14
CA ALA A 165 0.33 1.40 -12.18
C ALA A 165 0.80 2.71 -12.81
N ARG A 166 1.90 2.69 -13.59
CA ARG A 166 2.38 3.85 -14.32
C ARG A 166 1.37 4.36 -15.34
N GLN A 167 0.73 3.44 -16.09
CA GLN A 167 -0.31 3.81 -17.06
C GLN A 167 -1.56 4.38 -16.35
N GLN A 168 -1.96 3.80 -15.21
CA GLN A 168 -3.06 4.31 -14.40
C GLN A 168 -2.77 5.72 -13.89
N LEU A 169 -1.54 5.98 -13.41
CA LEU A 169 -1.12 7.32 -13.00
C LEU A 169 -1.20 8.32 -14.14
N ALA A 170 -0.65 8.00 -15.32
CA ALA A 170 -0.71 8.88 -16.48
C ALA A 170 -2.16 9.21 -16.88
N ASN A 171 -3.04 8.20 -16.91
CA ASN A 171 -4.44 8.39 -17.21
C ASN A 171 -5.16 9.25 -16.15
N ALA A 172 -4.89 9.03 -14.87
CA ALA A 172 -5.49 9.79 -13.78
C ALA A 172 -5.04 11.26 -13.79
N GLN A 173 -3.77 11.54 -14.09
CA GLN A 173 -3.28 12.91 -14.27
C GLN A 173 -3.99 13.62 -15.44
N HIS A 174 -4.15 12.96 -16.59
CA HIS A 174 -4.89 13.53 -17.70
C HIS A 174 -6.38 13.74 -17.38
N GLN A 175 -7.00 12.87 -16.60
CA GLN A 175 -8.38 13.06 -16.15
C GLN A 175 -8.51 14.27 -15.22
N PHE A 176 -7.55 14.46 -14.32
CA PHE A 176 -7.53 15.63 -13.44
C PHE A 176 -7.34 16.92 -14.26
N GLU A 177 -6.40 16.97 -15.21
CA GLU A 177 -6.18 18.14 -16.07
C GLU A 177 -7.46 18.55 -16.81
N ARG A 178 -8.21 17.56 -17.33
CA ARG A 178 -9.49 17.81 -17.99
C ARG A 178 -10.57 18.29 -17.01
N ALA A 179 -10.67 17.66 -15.84
CA ALA A 179 -11.65 18.05 -14.83
C ALA A 179 -11.37 19.47 -14.30
N ASP A 180 -10.11 19.83 -14.12
CA ASP A 180 -9.68 21.17 -13.73
C ASP A 180 -10.03 22.21 -14.79
N ALA A 181 -9.75 21.93 -16.06
CA ALA A 181 -10.10 22.81 -17.18
C ALA A 181 -11.62 23.01 -17.29
N ILE A 182 -12.42 21.96 -17.12
CA ILE A 182 -13.90 22.04 -17.15
C ILE A 182 -14.38 22.91 -15.98
N TRP A 183 -13.88 22.67 -14.76
CA TRP A 183 -14.25 23.47 -13.61
C TRP A 183 -13.92 24.96 -13.80
N GLN A 184 -12.75 25.28 -14.33
CA GLN A 184 -12.35 26.66 -14.60
C GLN A 184 -13.29 27.36 -15.59
N ILE A 185 -13.79 26.63 -16.60
CA ILE A 185 -14.76 27.15 -17.54
C ILE A 185 -16.11 27.37 -16.88
N ASP A 186 -16.63 26.38 -16.15
CA ASP A 186 -17.92 26.43 -15.47
C ASP A 186 -17.93 27.55 -14.40
N HIS A 187 -16.83 27.73 -13.67
CA HIS A 187 -16.66 28.79 -12.69
C HIS A 187 -16.73 30.17 -13.33
N ARG A 188 -16.01 30.39 -14.43
CA ARG A 188 -16.09 31.65 -15.20
C ARG A 188 -17.49 31.91 -15.75
N ILE A 189 -18.18 30.88 -16.24
CA ILE A 189 -19.56 31.01 -16.70
C ILE A 189 -20.46 31.45 -15.55
N SER A 190 -20.32 30.83 -14.37
CA SER A 190 -21.10 31.17 -13.19
C SER A 190 -20.87 32.60 -12.72
N GLU A 191 -19.62 33.08 -12.72
CA GLU A 191 -19.27 34.48 -12.40
C GLU A 191 -19.89 35.49 -13.38
N HIS A 192 -19.75 35.20 -14.68
CA HIS A 192 -20.32 36.06 -15.71
C HIS A 192 -21.86 36.12 -15.64
N MET A 193 -22.51 35.03 -15.27
CA MET A 193 -23.98 34.98 -15.12
C MET A 193 -24.42 35.70 -13.86
N GLY A 194 -23.66 35.65 -12.75
CA GLY A 194 -23.93 36.42 -11.55
C GLY A 194 -23.91 37.96 -11.82
N ASN A 195 -22.96 38.39 -12.62
CA ASN A 195 -22.86 39.82 -13.03
C ASN A 195 -24.02 40.26 -13.97
N ARG A 196 -24.54 39.36 -14.83
CA ARG A 196 -25.68 39.65 -15.72
C ARG A 196 -27.03 39.67 -14.99
N GLU A 197 -27.20 38.93 -13.90
CA GLU A 197 -28.43 38.99 -13.10
C GLU A 197 -28.56 40.37 -12.41
N ALA A 198 -27.46 40.97 -11.96
CA ALA A 198 -27.46 42.34 -11.43
C ALA A 198 -28.04 43.39 -12.41
N THR A 199 -28.04 43.06 -13.71
CA THR A 199 -28.60 43.87 -14.81
C THR A 199 -30.01 43.43 -15.30
N GLN A 200 -30.69 42.51 -14.58
CA GLN A 200 -32.06 42.02 -14.86
C GLN A 200 -32.26 41.29 -16.18
N VAL A 201 -31.21 40.79 -16.84
CA VAL A 201 -31.29 40.20 -18.17
C VAL A 201 -31.49 38.66 -18.14
N GLN A 202 -31.40 38.01 -16.98
CA GLN A 202 -31.42 36.53 -16.90
C GLN A 202 -32.46 35.94 -15.93
N SER A 203 -32.90 34.70 -16.23
CA SER A 203 -33.83 33.93 -15.40
C SER A 203 -33.12 33.36 -14.15
N LYS A 204 -33.78 33.42 -12.99
CA LYS A 204 -33.33 32.78 -11.75
C LYS A 204 -33.10 31.25 -11.92
N LEU A 205 -33.83 30.63 -12.86
CA LEU A 205 -33.69 29.21 -13.17
C LEU A 205 -32.31 28.89 -13.80
N ASP A 206 -31.89 29.69 -14.76
CA ASP A 206 -30.60 29.51 -15.45
C ASP A 206 -29.43 29.67 -14.46
N ARG A 207 -29.55 30.61 -13.50
CA ARG A 207 -28.56 30.77 -12.44
C ARG A 207 -28.46 29.51 -11.57
N VAL A 208 -29.57 28.99 -11.08
CA VAL A 208 -29.57 27.78 -10.23
C VAL A 208 -28.98 26.58 -10.99
N ALA A 209 -29.34 26.42 -12.27
CA ALA A 209 -28.80 25.35 -13.10
C ALA A 209 -27.26 25.48 -13.26
N ASN A 210 -26.77 26.69 -13.53
CA ASN A 210 -25.32 26.92 -13.69
C ASN A 210 -24.57 26.76 -12.38
N GLN A 211 -25.09 27.25 -11.26
CA GLN A 211 -24.50 27.03 -9.94
C GLN A 211 -24.38 25.53 -9.62
N THR A 212 -25.42 24.75 -9.91
CA THR A 212 -25.37 23.31 -9.73
C THR A 212 -24.31 22.65 -10.61
N THR A 213 -24.20 23.07 -11.87
CA THR A 213 -23.16 22.57 -12.79
C THR A 213 -21.76 22.91 -12.26
N THR A 214 -21.53 24.09 -11.75
CA THR A 214 -20.25 24.50 -11.15
C THR A 214 -19.90 23.67 -9.90
N ILE A 215 -20.88 23.39 -9.04
CA ILE A 215 -20.66 22.51 -7.86
C ILE A 215 -20.30 21.10 -8.30
N LEU A 216 -20.99 20.58 -9.32
CA LEU A 216 -20.70 19.25 -9.84
C LEU A 216 -19.33 19.14 -10.51
N SER A 217 -18.93 20.15 -11.27
CA SER A 217 -17.60 20.17 -11.88
C SER A 217 -16.50 20.30 -10.83
N LEU A 218 -16.74 21.05 -9.75
CA LEU A 218 -15.85 21.14 -8.61
C LEU A 218 -15.69 19.76 -7.92
N LEU A 219 -16.80 19.06 -7.65
CA LEU A 219 -16.78 17.72 -7.06
C LEU A 219 -15.97 16.76 -7.94
N ARG A 220 -16.22 16.75 -9.25
CA ARG A 220 -15.47 15.91 -10.20
C ARG A 220 -13.99 16.23 -10.23
N ARG A 221 -13.63 17.51 -10.08
CA ARG A 221 -12.23 17.94 -9.95
C ARG A 221 -11.55 17.33 -8.74
N TYR A 222 -12.20 17.37 -7.54
CA TYR A 222 -11.67 16.75 -6.34
C TYR A 222 -11.60 15.22 -6.43
N GLN A 223 -12.60 14.58 -7.02
CA GLN A 223 -12.59 13.14 -7.25
C GLN A 223 -11.44 12.74 -8.18
N ALA A 224 -11.20 13.49 -9.26
CA ALA A 224 -10.10 13.24 -10.18
C ALA A 224 -8.72 13.46 -9.51
N LEU A 225 -8.60 14.48 -8.63
CA LEU A 225 -7.40 14.70 -7.83
C LEU A 225 -7.12 13.51 -6.91
N ALA A 226 -8.13 13.05 -6.17
CA ALA A 226 -8.01 11.90 -5.26
C ALA A 226 -7.62 10.63 -6.03
N GLN A 227 -8.17 10.43 -7.23
CA GLN A 227 -7.78 9.31 -8.11
C GLN A 227 -6.31 9.40 -8.55
N ALA A 228 -5.82 10.60 -8.89
CA ALA A 228 -4.43 10.81 -9.28
C ALA A 228 -3.48 10.53 -8.10
N GLN A 229 -3.79 11.03 -6.91
CA GLN A 229 -3.01 10.76 -5.69
C GLN A 229 -3.03 9.27 -5.32
N THR A 230 -4.18 8.61 -5.44
CA THR A 230 -4.30 7.17 -5.20
C THR A 230 -3.47 6.36 -6.20
N ALA A 231 -3.49 6.76 -7.48
CA ALA A 231 -2.69 6.09 -8.51
C ALA A 231 -1.19 6.27 -8.29
N GLU A 232 -0.76 7.44 -7.81
CA GLU A 232 0.62 7.71 -7.43
C GLU A 232 1.05 6.87 -6.24
N ALA A 233 0.27 6.87 -5.16
CA ALA A 233 0.53 6.04 -3.98
C ALA A 233 0.59 4.54 -4.33
N ARG A 234 -0.27 4.09 -5.25
CA ARG A 234 -0.24 2.72 -5.75
C ARG A 234 1.04 2.39 -6.53
N LEU A 235 1.53 3.34 -7.34
CA LEU A 235 2.81 3.18 -8.03
C LEU A 235 3.96 3.09 -7.01
N GLN A 236 4.01 3.96 -6.01
CA GLN A 236 5.00 3.93 -4.92
C GLN A 236 4.99 2.59 -4.19
N ALA A 237 3.82 2.11 -3.78
CA ALA A 237 3.65 0.82 -3.12
C ALA A 237 4.11 -0.35 -4.02
N THR A 238 3.79 -0.31 -5.32
CA THR A 238 4.23 -1.33 -6.29
C THR A 238 5.75 -1.35 -6.45
N LEU A 239 6.39 -0.19 -6.41
CA LEU A 239 7.85 -0.08 -6.45
C LEU A 239 8.52 -0.48 -5.12
N GLY A 240 7.76 -0.54 -4.02
CA GLY A 240 8.30 -0.76 -2.68
C GLY A 240 9.09 0.43 -2.14
N VAL A 241 8.79 1.64 -2.64
CA VAL A 241 9.38 2.89 -2.17
C VAL A 241 8.53 3.39 -1.01
N GLU A 242 8.85 2.94 0.18
CA GLU A 242 8.20 3.40 1.40
C GLU A 242 8.97 4.60 1.99
N PRO A 243 8.25 5.56 2.61
CA PRO A 243 8.91 6.61 3.36
C PRO A 243 9.69 6.01 4.52
N VAL A 244 10.96 6.38 4.66
CA VAL A 244 11.80 5.94 5.78
C VAL A 244 11.37 6.72 7.02
N ILE A 245 10.44 6.15 7.76
CA ILE A 245 10.00 6.67 9.06
C ILE A 245 10.89 6.02 10.11
N GLY A 246 11.59 6.82 10.91
CA GLY A 246 12.35 6.32 12.05
C GLY A 246 11.45 5.62 13.10
N SER A 247 11.94 5.37 14.30
CA SER A 247 11.13 4.71 15.33
C SER A 247 9.95 5.61 15.73
N VAL A 248 8.75 5.19 15.39
CA VAL A 248 7.48 5.94 15.62
C VAL A 248 7.20 6.17 17.11
N THR A 249 7.78 5.38 17.99
CA THR A 249 7.55 5.42 19.45
C THR A 249 8.20 6.61 20.15
N GLU A 250 9.20 7.25 19.55
CA GLU A 250 9.99 8.30 20.20
C GLU A 250 9.85 9.67 19.49
N THR A 251 9.15 9.72 18.37
CA THR A 251 9.02 10.91 17.52
C THR A 251 7.72 11.66 17.80
N SER A 252 7.78 13.00 17.88
CA SER A 252 6.58 13.84 18.00
C SER A 252 5.77 13.82 16.70
N LEU A 253 4.47 14.13 16.78
CA LEU A 253 3.58 14.19 15.61
C LEU A 253 4.09 15.20 14.57
N ASP A 254 4.60 16.35 15.01
CA ASP A 254 5.12 17.40 14.13
C ASP A 254 6.39 16.94 13.40
N GLU A 255 7.28 16.24 14.09
CA GLU A 255 8.50 15.68 13.50
C GLU A 255 8.20 14.57 12.49
N LEU A 256 7.24 13.69 12.80
CA LEU A 256 6.70 12.68 11.87
C LEU A 256 6.11 13.34 10.63
N THR A 257 5.31 14.39 10.80
CA THR A 257 4.69 15.12 9.69
C THR A 257 5.74 15.76 8.79
N ASN A 258 6.77 16.38 9.37
CA ASN A 258 7.88 16.98 8.61
C ASN A 258 8.70 15.91 7.87
N THR A 259 8.95 14.75 8.50
CA THR A 259 9.67 13.64 7.88
C THR A 259 8.89 13.06 6.71
N LEU A 260 7.57 12.88 6.86
CA LEU A 260 6.70 12.42 5.79
C LEU A 260 6.63 13.44 4.65
N ALA A 261 6.49 14.73 4.95
CA ALA A 261 6.49 15.78 3.94
C ALA A 261 7.83 15.81 3.15
N ALA A 262 8.96 15.65 3.82
CA ALA A 262 10.27 15.57 3.18
C ALA A 262 10.43 14.30 2.31
N SER A 263 9.76 13.20 2.67
CA SER A 263 9.82 11.94 1.92
C SER A 263 9.00 11.94 0.63
N HIS A 264 8.05 12.86 0.48
CA HIS A 264 7.25 13.01 -0.76
C HIS A 264 8.08 13.36 -2.00
N GLY A 265 9.31 13.86 -1.84
CA GLY A 265 10.27 14.09 -2.93
C GLY A 265 11.06 12.85 -3.42
N GLY A 266 10.66 11.63 -3.04
CA GLY A 266 11.38 10.40 -3.37
C GLY A 266 11.55 10.13 -4.87
N TRP A 267 10.69 10.66 -5.73
CA TRP A 267 10.81 10.55 -7.19
C TRP A 267 12.06 11.21 -7.75
N GLN A 268 12.48 12.35 -7.20
CA GLN A 268 13.70 13.05 -7.61
C GLN A 268 14.95 12.22 -7.30
N LEU A 269 14.97 11.50 -6.21
CA LEU A 269 16.06 10.59 -5.86
C LEU A 269 16.11 9.39 -6.80
N LEU A 270 14.96 8.87 -7.25
CA LEU A 270 14.90 7.80 -8.24
C LEU A 270 15.33 8.28 -9.63
N ALA A 271 14.92 9.47 -10.05
CA ALA A 271 15.37 10.09 -11.29
C ALA A 271 16.89 10.33 -11.30
N ALA A 272 17.45 10.82 -10.21
CA ALA A 272 18.89 11.03 -10.07
C ALA A 272 19.70 9.71 -10.13
N ARG A 273 19.15 8.58 -9.63
CA ARG A 273 19.76 7.26 -9.80
C ARG A 273 19.76 6.79 -11.25
N ALA A 274 18.68 7.07 -12.00
CA ALA A 274 18.60 6.73 -13.42
C ALA A 274 19.68 7.44 -14.23
N ASP A 275 19.94 8.72 -13.97
CA ASP A 275 20.97 9.50 -14.63
C ASP A 275 22.39 9.03 -14.34
N GLN A 276 22.63 8.48 -13.16
CA GLN A 276 23.94 7.91 -12.80
C GLN A 276 24.18 6.54 -13.44
N GLY A 277 23.13 5.72 -13.61
CA GLY A 277 23.22 4.41 -14.28
C GLY A 277 23.44 4.50 -15.78
N GLN A 278 23.02 5.58 -16.45
CA GLN A 278 23.26 5.81 -17.89
C GLN A 278 24.67 6.32 -18.21
N LYS A 279 25.45 6.70 -17.21
CA LYS A 279 26.83 7.20 -17.38
C LYS A 279 27.93 6.15 -17.12
N GLN A 280 27.56 4.92 -16.83
CA GLN A 280 28.44 3.75 -16.74
C GLN A 280 28.20 2.78 -17.89
#